data_b49307c2c465864273350b0a55f19376
#
_entry.id   b49307c2c465864273350b0a55f19376
#
_cell.length_a   1.000
_cell.length_b   1.000
_cell.length_c   1.000
_cell.angle_alpha   90.00
_cell.angle_beta   90.00
_cell.angle_gamma   90.00
#
_symmetry.space_group_name_H-M   'P 1'
#
loop_
_entity.id
_entity.type
_entity.pdbx_description
1 polymer ?
#
loop_
_entity_poly.entity_id
_entity_poly.type
_entity_poly.pdbx_seq_one_letter_code
_entity_poly.pdbx_strand_id
1 'polypeptide(L)'
;MSRCRLHGAICRTKREDPNLEDSRVLDDGLANQARALADDPLFVEFRHDSWAGPDVADRLRGAGLGFCAVDEPALEGLMPPVAFVTAADAYVRFHGRNARNWWGAARVAPGGGRPADAPRGASARASGDRYDHDYTADELREWIGKVRDLANQARRTYLFFNNCHAGQAARSAKLMQQLLRQQGLPV
;
A
#
# COMPACT_ATOMS: atom_id res chain seq x y z
N MET A 1 -20.71 2.90 20.14
CA MET A 1 -19.66 2.20 19.36
C MET A 1 -19.26 3.13 18.22
N SER A 2 -18.14 3.85 18.37
CA SER A 2 -17.62 4.75 17.34
C SER A 2 -17.11 3.92 16.18
N ARG A 3 -17.66 4.11 14.98
CA ARG A 3 -17.16 3.45 13.76
C ARG A 3 -15.82 4.10 13.42
N CYS A 4 -14.73 3.39 13.65
CA CYS A 4 -13.41 3.81 13.18
C CYS A 4 -13.43 3.82 11.64
N ARG A 5 -13.43 5.02 11.05
CA ARG A 5 -13.25 5.19 9.61
C ARG A 5 -11.76 5.39 9.35
N LEU A 6 -11.17 4.53 8.51
CA LEU A 6 -9.82 4.72 8.03
C LEU A 6 -9.88 5.48 6.71
N HIS A 7 -9.23 6.63 6.66
CA HIS A 7 -9.08 7.41 5.44
C HIS A 7 -7.69 7.18 4.86
N GLY A 8 -7.60 7.09 3.54
CA GLY A 8 -6.35 6.86 2.84
C GLY A 8 -6.18 7.81 1.65
N ALA A 9 -5.01 8.41 1.54
CA ALA A 9 -4.56 9.12 0.35
C ALA A 9 -3.52 8.27 -0.38
N ILE A 10 -3.54 8.27 -1.71
CA ILE A 10 -2.58 7.52 -2.52
C ILE A 10 -1.72 8.51 -3.30
N CYS A 11 -0.43 8.56 -2.97
CA CYS A 11 0.57 9.32 -3.71
C CYS A 11 1.22 8.43 -4.78
N ARG A 12 0.99 8.74 -6.05
CA ARG A 12 1.51 7.97 -7.20
C ARG A 12 2.70 8.61 -7.90
N THR A 13 3.10 9.78 -7.46
CA THR A 13 4.15 10.56 -8.10
C THR A 13 5.52 10.20 -7.59
N LYS A 14 6.54 10.43 -8.42
CA LYS A 14 7.93 10.35 -8.05
C LYS A 14 8.28 11.57 -7.19
N ARG A 15 9.06 11.41 -6.14
CA ARG A 15 9.42 12.47 -5.20
C ARG A 15 10.19 13.64 -5.84
N GLU A 16 10.93 13.36 -6.92
CA GLU A 16 11.78 14.33 -7.59
C GLU A 16 11.17 14.91 -8.88
N ASP A 17 9.86 14.79 -9.09
CA ASP A 17 9.21 15.38 -10.25
C ASP A 17 9.21 16.91 -10.10
N PRO A 18 9.99 17.65 -10.95
CA PRO A 18 10.11 19.11 -10.84
C PRO A 18 8.81 19.85 -11.15
N ASN A 19 7.82 19.16 -11.73
CA ASN A 19 6.50 19.73 -12.03
C ASN A 19 5.51 19.56 -10.88
N LEU A 20 5.87 18.79 -9.84
CA LEU A 20 5.12 18.71 -8.61
C LEU A 20 5.89 19.45 -7.53
N GLU A 21 5.26 20.45 -6.95
CA GLU A 21 5.70 21.07 -5.70
C GLU A 21 5.52 20.04 -4.54
N ASP A 22 6.30 18.96 -4.61
CA ASP A 22 6.13 17.73 -3.82
C ASP A 22 6.16 17.96 -2.30
N SER A 23 6.90 18.97 -1.84
CA SER A 23 6.88 19.36 -0.42
C SER A 23 5.51 19.88 0.00
N ARG A 24 4.83 20.65 -0.86
CA ARG A 24 3.52 21.25 -0.54
C ARG A 24 2.37 20.25 -0.55
N VAL A 25 2.47 19.15 -1.32
CA VAL A 25 1.45 18.09 -1.31
C VAL A 25 1.40 17.40 0.05
N LEU A 26 2.55 17.14 0.67
CA LEU A 26 2.61 16.61 2.04
C LEU A 26 2.34 17.69 3.10
N ASP A 27 2.90 18.89 2.91
CA ASP A 27 2.89 19.93 3.93
C ASP A 27 1.56 20.68 4.01
N ASP A 28 0.94 21.04 2.86
CA ASP A 28 -0.29 21.86 2.84
C ASP A 28 -1.56 21.08 2.45
N GLY A 29 -1.50 20.27 1.42
CA GLY A 29 -2.68 19.59 0.89
C GLY A 29 -3.19 18.47 1.81
N LEU A 30 -2.29 17.57 2.22
CA LEU A 30 -2.65 16.43 3.09
C LEU A 30 -2.83 16.86 4.55
N ALA A 31 -2.07 17.86 5.03
CA ALA A 31 -2.25 18.40 6.37
C ALA A 31 -3.61 19.11 6.51
N ASN A 32 -4.09 19.80 5.47
CA ASN A 32 -5.42 20.41 5.48
C ASN A 32 -6.54 19.36 5.44
N GLN A 33 -6.36 18.28 4.67
CA GLN A 33 -7.30 17.16 4.70
C GLN A 33 -7.29 16.43 6.04
N ALA A 34 -6.14 16.26 6.67
CA ALA A 34 -6.02 15.67 8.01
C ALA A 34 -6.74 16.52 9.06
N ARG A 35 -6.65 17.86 8.99
CA ARG A 35 -7.39 18.74 9.90
C ARG A 35 -8.91 18.68 9.71
N ALA A 36 -9.38 18.49 8.47
CA ALA A 36 -10.80 18.32 8.17
C ALA A 36 -11.36 16.98 8.66
N LEU A 37 -10.50 16.00 8.90
CA LEU A 37 -10.84 14.65 9.36
C LEU A 37 -10.31 14.39 10.79
N ALA A 38 -10.28 15.41 11.63
CA ALA A 38 -9.58 15.45 12.92
C ALA A 38 -9.86 14.25 13.85
N ASP A 39 -11.00 13.59 13.71
CA ASP A 39 -11.40 12.43 14.52
C ASP A 39 -11.04 11.07 13.89
N ASP A 40 -10.63 11.05 12.61
CA ASP A 40 -10.35 9.83 11.86
C ASP A 40 -8.86 9.77 11.41
N PRO A 41 -8.16 8.65 11.61
CA PRO A 41 -6.77 8.53 11.19
C PRO A 41 -6.64 8.54 9.66
N LEU A 42 -5.81 9.44 9.13
CA LEU A 42 -5.48 9.53 7.71
C LEU A 42 -4.14 8.85 7.42
N PHE A 43 -4.13 7.92 6.46
CA PHE A 43 -2.93 7.21 6.01
C PHE A 43 -2.55 7.59 4.59
N VAL A 44 -1.25 7.74 4.35
CA VAL A 44 -0.68 8.00 3.02
C VAL A 44 -0.02 6.73 2.50
N GLU A 45 -0.47 6.30 1.32
CA GLU A 45 0.12 5.19 0.58
C GLU A 45 0.95 5.74 -0.58
N PHE A 46 2.24 5.51 -0.53
CA PHE A 46 3.16 5.86 -1.63
C PHE A 46 3.27 4.70 -2.62
N ARG A 47 3.49 5.03 -3.89
CA ARG A 47 3.57 4.08 -4.99
C ARG A 47 4.90 4.09 -5.72
N HIS A 48 5.86 4.85 -5.25
CA HIS A 48 7.19 4.96 -5.87
C HIS A 48 8.28 4.84 -4.80
N ASP A 49 9.35 4.12 -5.10
CA ASP A 49 10.48 3.83 -4.20
C ASP A 49 11.21 5.06 -3.67
N SER A 50 11.16 6.19 -4.39
CA SER A 50 11.73 7.46 -3.94
C SER A 50 11.16 7.97 -2.60
N TRP A 51 10.01 7.43 -2.15
CA TRP A 51 9.38 7.74 -0.88
C TRP A 51 9.72 6.74 0.25
N ALA A 52 10.65 5.81 0.02
CA ALA A 52 10.99 4.79 1.00
C ALA A 52 12.00 5.27 2.08
N GLY A 53 12.45 6.51 2.02
CA GLY A 53 13.45 7.07 2.94
C GLY A 53 12.93 7.33 4.36
N PRO A 54 13.82 7.27 5.39
CA PRO A 54 13.45 7.52 6.78
C PRO A 54 12.96 8.96 7.04
N ASP A 55 13.43 9.93 6.28
CA ASP A 55 12.97 11.32 6.32
C ASP A 55 11.48 11.48 5.99
N VAL A 56 10.93 10.59 5.17
CA VAL A 56 9.49 10.56 4.86
C VAL A 56 8.69 10.18 6.11
N ALA A 57 9.18 9.23 6.91
CA ALA A 57 8.54 8.86 8.16
C ALA A 57 8.49 10.04 9.15
N ASP A 58 9.57 10.83 9.25
CA ASP A 58 9.63 12.00 10.13
C ASP A 58 8.67 13.11 9.67
N ARG A 59 8.59 13.35 8.37
CA ARG A 59 7.65 14.31 7.79
C ARG A 59 6.19 13.91 8.06
N LEU A 60 5.85 12.64 7.87
CA LEU A 60 4.51 12.13 8.16
C LEU A 60 4.16 12.27 9.64
N ARG A 61 5.10 11.98 10.55
CA ARG A 61 4.90 12.20 12.00
C ARG A 61 4.63 13.67 12.31
N GLY A 62 5.42 14.57 11.74
CA GLY A 62 5.25 16.01 11.91
C GLY A 62 3.89 16.52 11.39
N ALA A 63 3.33 15.90 10.37
CA ALA A 63 2.02 16.21 9.79
C ALA A 63 0.84 15.47 10.48
N GLY A 64 1.11 14.57 11.44
CA GLY A 64 0.08 13.73 12.07
C GLY A 64 -0.53 12.67 11.13
N LEU A 65 0.21 12.26 10.10
CA LEU A 65 -0.23 11.33 9.07
C LEU A 65 0.34 9.92 9.30
N GLY A 66 -0.47 8.90 9.05
CA GLY A 66 -0.07 7.51 9.07
C GLY A 66 0.61 7.09 7.75
N PHE A 67 1.69 6.32 7.85
CA PHE A 67 2.29 5.65 6.69
C PHE A 67 1.54 4.35 6.41
N CYS A 68 1.13 4.16 5.15
CA CYS A 68 0.60 2.88 4.68
C CYS A 68 1.73 2.07 4.07
N ALA A 69 2.19 1.04 4.78
CA ALA A 69 3.12 0.06 4.23
C ALA A 69 2.42 -0.79 3.16
N VAL A 70 3.15 -1.19 2.13
CA VAL A 70 2.60 -1.97 1.02
C VAL A 70 3.41 -3.23 0.75
N ASP A 71 2.72 -4.30 0.37
CA ASP A 71 3.31 -5.48 -0.27
C ASP A 71 2.87 -5.50 -1.73
N GLU A 72 3.83 -5.42 -2.62
CA GLU A 72 3.67 -5.42 -4.06
C GLU A 72 4.88 -6.09 -4.72
N PRO A 73 4.86 -6.40 -6.04
CA PRO A 73 6.00 -7.07 -6.68
C PRO A 73 7.29 -6.25 -6.57
N ALA A 74 8.42 -6.93 -6.44
CA ALA A 74 9.75 -6.29 -6.46
C ALA A 74 10.11 -5.85 -7.89
N LEU A 75 9.51 -4.76 -8.36
CA LEU A 75 9.74 -4.13 -9.66
C LEU A 75 10.34 -2.74 -9.47
N GLU A 76 11.18 -2.32 -10.43
CA GLU A 76 11.78 -0.99 -10.43
C GLU A 76 10.72 0.12 -10.32
N GLY A 77 10.95 1.08 -9.46
CA GLY A 77 10.07 2.21 -9.22
C GLY A 77 8.86 1.92 -8.32
N LEU A 78 8.67 0.67 -7.86
CA LEU A 78 7.64 0.36 -6.87
C LEU A 78 8.19 0.49 -5.44
N MET A 79 7.27 0.70 -4.49
CA MET A 79 7.63 0.79 -3.07
C MET A 79 8.23 -0.54 -2.59
N PRO A 80 9.41 -0.52 -1.96
CA PRO A 80 9.91 -1.68 -1.25
C PRO A 80 9.04 -1.98 -0.03
N PRO A 81 9.08 -3.22 0.50
CA PRO A 81 8.29 -3.63 1.65
C PRO A 81 8.83 -3.05 2.98
N VAL A 82 8.91 -1.71 3.07
CA VAL A 82 9.27 -0.99 4.29
C VAL A 82 8.02 -0.72 5.14
N ALA A 83 8.20 -0.63 6.45
CA ALA A 83 7.10 -0.40 7.38
C ALA A 83 7.55 0.56 8.50
N PHE A 84 6.76 1.63 8.70
CA PHE A 84 7.00 2.65 9.72
C PHE A 84 5.72 2.92 10.50
N VAL A 85 5.85 3.19 11.80
CA VAL A 85 4.77 3.76 12.61
C VAL A 85 4.96 5.27 12.65
N THR A 86 4.03 6.01 12.06
CA THR A 86 4.07 7.47 11.98
C THR A 86 2.85 8.13 12.62
N ALA A 87 1.84 7.33 13.01
CA ALA A 87 0.63 7.76 13.71
C ALA A 87 0.30 6.78 14.85
N ALA A 88 -0.80 7.00 15.56
CA ALA A 88 -1.21 6.12 16.66
C ALA A 88 -1.54 4.67 16.23
N ASP A 89 -1.99 4.50 15.01
CA ASP A 89 -2.30 3.20 14.44
C ASP A 89 -1.36 2.91 13.24
N ALA A 90 -1.13 1.65 12.91
CA ALA A 90 -0.34 1.19 11.76
C ALA A 90 -1.24 0.55 10.70
N TYR A 91 -0.84 0.65 9.43
CA TYR A 91 -1.63 0.18 8.31
C TYR A 91 -0.76 -0.49 7.24
N VAL A 92 -1.13 -1.70 6.83
CA VAL A 92 -0.44 -2.46 5.78
C VAL A 92 -1.46 -2.90 4.73
N ARG A 93 -1.11 -2.73 3.46
CA ARG A 93 -1.90 -3.21 2.33
C ARG A 93 -1.13 -4.24 1.51
N PHE A 94 -1.73 -5.40 1.36
CA PHE A 94 -1.23 -6.51 0.53
C PHE A 94 -1.90 -6.44 -0.84
N HIS A 95 -1.16 -5.98 -1.85
CA HIS A 95 -1.67 -5.79 -3.21
C HIS A 95 -1.55 -7.04 -4.08
N GLY A 96 -0.75 -8.02 -3.65
CA GLY A 96 -0.36 -9.16 -4.45
C GLY A 96 0.95 -8.95 -5.18
N ARG A 97 1.63 -10.05 -5.52
CA ARG A 97 2.96 -10.04 -6.16
C ARG A 97 2.93 -10.49 -7.61
N ASN A 98 1.83 -10.23 -8.33
CA ASN A 98 1.69 -10.58 -9.75
C ASN A 98 2.50 -9.63 -10.66
N ALA A 99 3.84 -9.82 -10.69
CA ALA A 99 4.75 -9.01 -11.48
C ALA A 99 4.42 -9.01 -12.98
N ARG A 100 3.95 -10.15 -13.51
CA ARG A 100 3.63 -10.32 -14.93
C ARG A 100 2.54 -9.34 -15.39
N ASN A 101 1.51 -9.15 -14.57
CA ASN A 101 0.35 -8.35 -14.94
C ASN A 101 0.33 -6.99 -14.23
N TRP A 102 1.39 -6.62 -13.49
CA TRP A 102 1.40 -5.42 -12.68
C TRP A 102 1.14 -4.14 -13.46
N TRP A 103 1.76 -4.02 -14.63
CA TRP A 103 1.60 -2.86 -15.51
C TRP A 103 0.46 -3.03 -16.53
N GLY A 104 -0.27 -4.15 -16.49
CA GLY A 104 -1.26 -4.53 -17.51
C GLY A 104 -0.58 -5.01 -18.81
N ALA A 105 -1.36 -5.56 -19.72
CA ALA A 105 -0.90 -6.02 -21.03
C ALA A 105 -0.36 -4.88 -21.94
N ALA A 106 -0.40 -3.63 -21.50
CA ALA A 106 -0.06 -2.44 -22.29
C ALA A 106 1.45 -2.12 -22.35
N ARG A 107 2.33 -2.88 -21.68
CA ARG A 107 3.78 -2.78 -21.93
C ARG A 107 4.26 -3.89 -22.85
N VAL A 108 3.71 -3.93 -24.05
CA VAL A 108 4.32 -4.59 -25.18
C VAL A 108 5.34 -3.62 -25.78
N ALA A 109 6.62 -3.96 -25.68
CA ALA A 109 7.82 -3.44 -26.35
C ALA A 109 8.06 -1.91 -26.38
N PRO A 110 9.34 -1.49 -26.32
CA PRO A 110 9.72 -0.10 -26.59
C PRO A 110 9.35 0.24 -28.04
N GLY A 111 8.41 1.17 -28.23
CA GLY A 111 7.98 1.65 -29.56
C GLY A 111 6.60 1.20 -30.03
N GLY A 112 5.89 0.33 -29.31
CA GLY A 112 4.56 -0.11 -29.68
C GLY A 112 3.46 0.80 -29.15
N GLY A 113 2.91 1.67 -29.99
CA GLY A 113 1.65 2.36 -29.74
C GLY A 113 0.52 1.37 -29.50
N ARG A 114 -0.49 1.75 -28.72
CA ARG A 114 -1.73 0.97 -28.51
C ARG A 114 -2.33 0.61 -29.89
N PRO A 115 -2.64 -0.68 -30.18
CA PRO A 115 -3.36 -1.02 -31.39
C PRO A 115 -4.67 -0.23 -31.47
N ALA A 116 -4.96 0.36 -32.64
CA ALA A 116 -6.15 1.20 -32.86
C ALA A 116 -7.47 0.42 -32.68
N ASP A 117 -7.41 -0.89 -32.72
CA ASP A 117 -8.48 -1.87 -32.64
C ASP A 117 -8.63 -2.55 -31.27
N ALA A 118 -7.87 -2.14 -30.25
CA ALA A 118 -8.03 -2.67 -28.91
C ALA A 118 -9.43 -2.33 -28.34
N PRO A 119 -10.21 -3.33 -27.86
CA PRO A 119 -11.58 -3.11 -27.38
C PRO A 119 -11.62 -2.06 -26.28
N ARG A 120 -12.59 -1.14 -26.34
CA ARG A 120 -12.82 -0.10 -25.32
C ARG A 120 -13.28 -0.67 -23.98
N GLY A 121 -12.71 -1.59 -23.39
CA GLY A 121 -13.04 -2.25 -22.13
C GLY A 121 -11.87 -3.07 -21.60
N ALA A 122 -10.82 -3.24 -22.40
CA ALA A 122 -9.65 -4.02 -22.02
C ALA A 122 -8.85 -3.38 -20.84
N SER A 123 -8.94 -2.06 -20.67
CA SER A 123 -8.19 -1.36 -19.61
C SER A 123 -8.70 -1.67 -18.18
N ALA A 124 -10.01 -1.88 -18.01
CA ALA A 124 -10.58 -2.17 -16.70
C ALA A 124 -10.28 -3.62 -16.24
N ARG A 125 -10.28 -4.59 -17.16
CA ARG A 125 -9.90 -5.98 -16.85
C ARG A 125 -8.40 -6.10 -16.59
N ALA A 126 -7.55 -5.44 -17.39
CA ALA A 126 -6.10 -5.45 -17.19
C ALA A 126 -5.67 -4.83 -15.86
N SER A 127 -6.42 -3.87 -15.32
CA SER A 127 -6.12 -3.29 -13.99
C SER A 127 -6.49 -4.23 -12.84
N GLY A 128 -7.45 -5.12 -13.02
CA GLY A 128 -7.84 -6.14 -12.06
C GLY A 128 -6.81 -7.27 -11.94
N ASP A 129 -6.23 -7.69 -13.05
CA ASP A 129 -5.32 -8.84 -13.12
C ASP A 129 -4.03 -8.65 -12.30
N ARG A 130 -3.59 -7.40 -12.03
CA ARG A 130 -2.46 -7.13 -11.14
C ARG A 130 -2.67 -7.64 -9.71
N TYR A 131 -3.92 -7.69 -9.26
CA TYR A 131 -4.30 -8.15 -7.94
C TYR A 131 -4.67 -9.65 -7.89
N ASP A 132 -4.56 -10.35 -9.02
CA ASP A 132 -4.73 -11.80 -9.09
C ASP A 132 -3.47 -12.49 -8.57
N HIS A 133 -3.43 -12.68 -7.25
CA HIS A 133 -2.34 -13.30 -6.53
C HIS A 133 -2.86 -13.96 -5.25
N ASP A 134 -2.64 -15.24 -5.10
CA ASP A 134 -2.95 -15.98 -3.87
C ASP A 134 -1.66 -16.11 -3.05
N TYR A 135 -1.57 -15.40 -1.93
CA TYR A 135 -0.36 -15.39 -1.11
C TYR A 135 -0.02 -16.77 -0.56
N THR A 136 1.22 -17.17 -0.72
CA THR A 136 1.77 -18.34 -0.07
C THR A 136 2.12 -18.05 1.39
N ALA A 137 2.27 -19.11 2.20
CA ALA A 137 2.69 -18.97 3.59
C ALA A 137 4.10 -18.35 3.71
N ASP A 138 4.99 -18.65 2.77
CA ASP A 138 6.36 -18.13 2.79
C ASP A 138 6.40 -16.63 2.52
N GLU A 139 5.66 -16.14 1.53
CA GLU A 139 5.51 -14.70 1.26
C GLU A 139 4.96 -13.95 2.47
N LEU A 140 3.96 -14.50 3.15
CA LEU A 140 3.39 -13.87 4.34
C LEU A 140 4.33 -13.94 5.56
N ARG A 141 5.16 -14.98 5.68
CA ARG A 141 6.17 -15.06 6.75
C ARG A 141 7.19 -13.94 6.69
N GLU A 142 7.54 -13.43 5.50
CA GLU A 142 8.42 -12.27 5.32
C GLU A 142 7.90 -11.01 6.06
N TRP A 143 6.60 -10.93 6.28
CA TRP A 143 5.95 -9.81 6.95
C TRP A 143 5.79 -9.98 8.46
N ILE A 144 5.94 -11.17 9.00
CA ILE A 144 5.68 -11.45 10.44
C ILE A 144 6.53 -10.56 11.35
N GLY A 145 7.83 -10.44 11.06
CA GLY A 145 8.73 -9.57 11.83
C GLY A 145 8.27 -8.10 11.77
N LYS A 146 8.00 -7.58 10.57
CA LYS A 146 7.53 -6.22 10.38
C LYS A 146 6.20 -5.95 11.09
N VAL A 147 5.24 -6.89 10.99
CA VAL A 147 3.94 -6.77 11.67
C VAL A 147 4.09 -6.77 13.18
N ARG A 148 5.00 -7.59 13.72
CA ARG A 148 5.34 -7.59 15.15
C ARG A 148 5.90 -6.24 15.58
N ASP A 149 6.85 -5.69 14.83
CA ASP A 149 7.46 -4.40 15.12
C ASP A 149 6.44 -3.25 15.06
N LEU A 150 5.53 -3.28 14.09
CA LEU A 150 4.41 -2.35 14.02
C LEU A 150 3.46 -2.50 15.23
N ALA A 151 3.10 -3.72 15.59
CA ALA A 151 2.20 -4.01 16.71
C ALA A 151 2.79 -3.60 18.08
N ASN A 152 4.11 -3.65 18.23
CA ASN A 152 4.80 -3.20 19.44
C ASN A 152 4.81 -1.67 19.59
N GLN A 153 4.64 -0.92 18.51
CA GLN A 153 4.74 0.54 18.49
C GLN A 153 3.39 1.22 18.32
N ALA A 154 2.44 0.58 17.65
CA ALA A 154 1.13 1.14 17.35
C ALA A 154 0.06 0.65 18.34
N ARG A 155 -0.96 1.47 18.55
CA ARG A 155 -2.14 1.08 19.34
C ARG A 155 -2.92 -0.05 18.67
N ARG A 156 -3.01 -0.03 17.34
CA ARG A 156 -3.66 -1.04 16.48
C ARG A 156 -2.87 -1.17 15.19
N THR A 157 -2.83 -2.38 14.63
CA THR A 157 -2.23 -2.66 13.33
C THR A 157 -3.30 -3.27 12.41
N TYR A 158 -3.57 -2.59 11.31
CA TYR A 158 -4.53 -3.03 10.31
C TYR A 158 -3.83 -3.68 9.13
N LEU A 159 -4.27 -4.87 8.74
CA LEU A 159 -3.74 -5.62 7.61
C LEU A 159 -4.87 -5.84 6.59
N PHE A 160 -4.75 -5.25 5.41
CA PHE A 160 -5.75 -5.34 4.35
C PHE A 160 -5.22 -6.05 3.11
N PHE A 161 -6.00 -6.98 2.59
CA PHE A 161 -5.70 -7.74 1.40
C PHE A 161 -6.57 -7.26 0.23
N ASN A 162 -5.93 -6.85 -0.88
CA ASN A 162 -6.59 -6.31 -2.06
C ASN A 162 -6.76 -7.33 -3.20
N ASN A 163 -6.51 -8.60 -2.96
CA ASN A 163 -6.59 -9.69 -3.92
C ASN A 163 -8.06 -10.00 -4.24
N CYS A 164 -8.57 -9.44 -5.33
CA CYS A 164 -10.02 -9.46 -5.61
C CYS A 164 -10.53 -10.75 -6.23
N HIS A 165 -9.63 -11.63 -6.75
CA HIS A 165 -10.03 -12.82 -7.49
C HIS A 165 -10.42 -13.97 -6.56
N ALA A 166 -11.53 -14.63 -6.87
CA ALA A 166 -11.96 -15.93 -6.31
C ALA A 166 -11.79 -16.08 -4.77
N GLY A 167 -11.98 -14.98 -4.01
CA GLY A 167 -11.88 -14.99 -2.55
C GLY A 167 -10.44 -15.08 -2.00
N GLN A 168 -9.42 -14.81 -2.82
CA GLN A 168 -8.00 -14.80 -2.42
C GLN A 168 -7.75 -13.94 -1.19
N ALA A 169 -8.32 -12.71 -1.15
CA ALA A 169 -8.17 -11.81 -0.01
C ALA A 169 -8.58 -12.47 1.33
N ALA A 170 -9.71 -13.15 1.33
CA ALA A 170 -10.20 -13.83 2.54
C ALA A 170 -9.31 -15.01 2.94
N ARG A 171 -8.81 -15.79 1.97
CA ARG A 171 -7.87 -16.89 2.24
C ARG A 171 -6.55 -16.37 2.78
N SER A 172 -5.97 -15.37 2.13
CA SER A 172 -4.71 -14.73 2.54
C SER A 172 -4.81 -14.10 3.93
N ALA A 173 -5.93 -13.42 4.23
CA ALA A 173 -6.17 -12.88 5.57
C ALA A 173 -6.26 -13.97 6.65
N LYS A 174 -6.98 -15.06 6.39
CA LYS A 174 -7.03 -16.20 7.32
C LYS A 174 -5.67 -16.85 7.52
N LEU A 175 -4.89 -17.02 6.46
CA LEU A 175 -3.55 -17.58 6.53
C LEU A 175 -2.62 -16.67 7.35
N MET A 176 -2.66 -15.35 7.12
CA MET A 176 -1.91 -14.37 7.91
C MET A 176 -2.30 -14.45 9.41
N GLN A 177 -3.59 -14.51 9.73
CA GLN A 177 -4.05 -14.67 11.12
C GLN A 177 -3.50 -15.93 11.77
N GLN A 178 -3.49 -17.06 11.05
CA GLN A 178 -2.92 -18.31 11.57
C GLN A 178 -1.42 -18.17 11.86
N LEU A 179 -0.66 -17.58 10.93
CA LEU A 179 0.77 -17.36 11.09
C LEU A 179 1.08 -16.41 12.28
N LEU A 180 0.31 -15.33 12.44
CA LEU A 180 0.46 -14.40 13.56
C LEU A 180 0.17 -15.07 14.91
N ARG A 181 -0.90 -15.86 15.01
CA ARG A 181 -1.22 -16.63 16.23
C ARG A 181 -0.12 -17.64 16.60
N GLN A 182 0.45 -18.33 15.60
CA GLN A 182 1.60 -19.24 15.82
C GLN A 182 2.83 -18.51 16.41
N GLN A 183 2.92 -17.21 16.20
CA GLN A 183 3.98 -16.36 16.74
C GLN A 183 3.57 -15.62 18.02
N GLY A 184 2.42 -15.97 18.62
CA GLY A 184 1.92 -15.38 19.86
C GLY A 184 1.40 -13.94 19.72
N LEU A 185 1.14 -13.47 18.51
CA LEU A 185 0.56 -12.14 18.27
C LEU A 185 -0.97 -12.21 18.42
N PRO A 186 -1.59 -11.23 19.12
CA PRO A 186 -3.05 -11.16 19.26
C PRO A 186 -3.69 -10.73 17.93
N VAL A 187 -4.70 -11.47 17.46
CA VAL A 187 -5.44 -11.22 16.23
C VAL A 187 -6.90 -11.65 16.34
#